data_8577f7073142c44e6c4953b674e41a38
#
_entry.id   8577f7073142c44e6c4953b674e41a38
#
_cell.length_a   1.000
_cell.length_b   1.000
_cell.length_c   1.000
_cell.angle_alpha   90.00
_cell.angle_beta   90.00
_cell.angle_gamma   90.00
#
_symmetry.space_group_name_H-M   'P 1'
#
loop_
_entity.id
_entity.type
_entity.pdbx_description
1 polymer ?
#
loop_
_entity_poly.entity_id
_entity_poly.type
_entity_poly.pdbx_seq_one_letter_code
_entity_poly.pdbx_strand_id
1 'polypeptide(L)'
;MRQALGMIETRGLVALFEATDAMLKAASVTFAGWEPAGSGLVTAFVEGDVAAVKAATDAGAEAAARVGEVVSVQVISRPHDDLAAYVDKTTGRASTVAAGAAKEKKR
;
A
#
# COMPACT_ATOMS: atom_id res chain seq x y z
N MET A 1 16.82 -7.61 5.49
CA MET A 1 16.70 -6.16 5.71
C MET A 1 15.27 -5.72 5.44
N ARG A 2 14.74 -4.89 6.30
CA ARG A 2 13.34 -4.46 6.20
C ARG A 2 13.16 -3.36 5.18
N GLN A 3 12.13 -3.49 4.36
CA GLN A 3 11.78 -2.49 3.36
C GLN A 3 11.02 -1.32 3.99
N ALA A 4 11.09 -0.16 3.35
CA ALA A 4 10.28 0.99 3.74
C ALA A 4 8.82 0.73 3.40
N LEU A 5 7.92 1.36 4.16
CA LEU A 5 6.47 1.26 4.00
C LEU A 5 5.92 2.63 3.61
N GLY A 6 5.18 2.68 2.51
CA GLY A 6 4.48 3.88 2.07
C GLY A 6 2.98 3.69 2.20
N MET A 7 2.29 4.76 2.57
CA MET A 7 0.83 4.73 2.77
C MET A 7 0.20 5.97 2.18
N ILE A 8 -0.92 5.79 1.48
CA ILE A 8 -1.76 6.90 1.03
C ILE A 8 -3.18 6.62 1.48
N GLU A 9 -3.77 7.57 2.21
CA GLU A 9 -5.16 7.49 2.63
C GLU A 9 -5.98 8.48 1.81
N THR A 10 -7.08 8.00 1.25
CA THR A 10 -7.98 8.81 0.44
C THR A 10 -9.41 8.64 0.93
N ARG A 11 -10.27 9.56 0.49
CA ARG A 11 -11.71 9.42 0.69
C ARG A 11 -12.28 8.73 -0.55
N GLY A 12 -12.70 7.48 -0.38
CA GLY A 12 -13.29 6.66 -1.43
C GLY A 12 -12.28 5.92 -2.31
N LEU A 13 -12.76 4.90 -3.00
CA LEU A 13 -11.92 3.97 -3.77
C LEU A 13 -11.39 4.56 -5.08
N VAL A 14 -12.08 5.51 -5.69
CA VAL A 14 -11.63 6.06 -6.98
C VAL A 14 -10.26 6.72 -6.83
N ALA A 15 -10.11 7.58 -5.84
CA ALA A 15 -8.83 8.22 -5.56
C ALA A 15 -7.77 7.21 -5.14
N LEU A 16 -8.15 6.17 -4.38
CA LEU A 16 -7.22 5.15 -3.94
C LEU A 16 -6.67 4.33 -5.12
N PHE A 17 -7.53 3.97 -6.05
CA PHE A 17 -7.12 3.21 -7.23
C PHE A 17 -6.19 4.04 -8.10
N GLU A 18 -6.49 5.33 -8.28
CA GLU A 18 -5.61 6.23 -9.02
C GLU A 18 -4.26 6.37 -8.33
N ALA A 19 -4.26 6.53 -7.01
CA ALA A 19 -3.02 6.59 -6.23
C ALA A 19 -2.19 5.32 -6.41
N THR A 20 -2.83 4.17 -6.28
CA THR A 20 -2.15 2.86 -6.36
C THR A 20 -1.54 2.65 -7.74
N ASP A 21 -2.30 2.92 -8.79
CA ASP A 21 -1.81 2.79 -10.16
C ASP A 21 -0.59 3.69 -10.39
N ALA A 22 -0.69 4.96 -9.99
CA ALA A 22 0.41 5.91 -10.14
C ALA A 22 1.65 5.50 -9.36
N MET A 23 1.47 4.99 -8.13
CA MET A 23 2.59 4.51 -7.31
C MET A 23 3.34 3.37 -7.99
N LEU A 24 2.60 2.40 -8.51
CA LEU A 24 3.20 1.22 -9.14
C LEU A 24 3.87 1.54 -10.47
N LYS A 25 3.41 2.58 -11.16
CA LYS A 25 4.02 3.03 -12.42
C LYS A 25 5.24 3.92 -12.20
N ALA A 26 5.29 4.66 -11.09
CA ALA A 26 6.31 5.68 -10.88
C ALA A 26 7.64 5.13 -10.37
N ALA A 27 7.62 4.03 -9.63
CA ALA A 27 8.84 3.51 -8.99
C ALA A 27 8.73 2.00 -8.76
N SER A 28 9.87 1.38 -8.48
CA SER A 28 9.94 -0.06 -8.21
C SER A 28 9.50 -0.35 -6.79
N VAL A 29 8.19 -0.39 -6.59
CA VAL A 29 7.57 -0.72 -5.30
C VAL A 29 6.61 -1.89 -5.48
N THR A 30 6.34 -2.60 -4.40
CA THR A 30 5.40 -3.72 -4.36
C THR A 30 4.13 -3.27 -3.64
N PHE A 31 2.98 -3.59 -4.21
CA PHE A 31 1.71 -3.31 -3.55
C PHE A 31 1.54 -4.26 -2.35
N ALA A 32 1.36 -3.70 -1.17
CA ALA A 32 1.25 -4.47 0.07
C ALA A 32 -0.18 -4.65 0.54
N GLY A 33 -1.16 -4.12 -0.20
CA GLY A 33 -2.56 -4.25 0.13
C GLY A 33 -3.22 -2.93 0.43
N TRP A 34 -4.50 -3.01 0.79
CA TRP A 34 -5.28 -1.84 1.16
C TRP A 34 -6.24 -2.19 2.29
N GLU A 35 -6.73 -1.17 2.97
CA GLU A 35 -7.60 -1.37 4.12
C GLU A 35 -8.60 -0.23 4.25
N PRO A 36 -9.89 -0.53 4.50
CA PRO A 36 -10.85 0.51 4.85
C PRO A 36 -10.61 0.97 6.28
N ALA A 37 -10.70 2.29 6.51
CA ALA A 37 -10.48 2.89 7.81
C ALA A 37 -11.77 3.46 8.43
N GLY A 38 -12.92 3.17 7.81
CA GLY A 38 -14.22 3.68 8.23
C GLY A 38 -14.53 5.06 7.67
N SER A 39 -15.80 5.43 7.67
CA SER A 39 -16.28 6.74 7.19
C SER A 39 -15.87 7.08 5.75
N GLY A 40 -15.75 6.06 4.90
CA GLY A 40 -15.35 6.25 3.51
C GLY A 40 -13.87 6.42 3.30
N LEU A 41 -13.05 6.37 4.35
CA LEU A 41 -11.59 6.44 4.24
C LEU A 41 -11.01 5.08 3.92
N VAL A 42 -10.03 5.06 3.02
CA VAL A 42 -9.34 3.84 2.58
C VAL A 42 -7.85 4.15 2.46
N THR A 43 -7.02 3.16 2.76
CA THR A 43 -5.57 3.33 2.77
C THR A 43 -4.91 2.25 1.91
N ALA A 44 -4.00 2.65 1.04
CA ALA A 44 -3.17 1.73 0.26
C ALA A 44 -1.76 1.69 0.83
N PHE A 45 -1.12 0.52 0.78
CA PHE A 45 0.22 0.29 1.29
C PHE A 45 1.14 -0.19 0.18
N VAL A 46 2.34 0.37 0.12
CA VAL A 46 3.40 -0.10 -0.79
C VAL A 46 4.70 -0.30 -0.01
N GLU A 47 5.54 -1.19 -0.51
CA GLU A 47 6.84 -1.49 0.10
C GLU A 47 7.95 -1.41 -0.93
N GLY A 48 9.14 -1.09 -0.49
CA GLY A 48 10.32 -1.03 -1.35
C GLY A 48 11.44 -0.26 -0.68
N ASP A 49 12.48 0.08 -1.46
CA ASP A 49 13.54 0.97 -0.98
C ASP A 49 12.92 2.31 -0.60
N VAL A 50 13.51 2.97 0.41
CA VAL A 50 12.96 4.24 0.90
C VAL A 50 12.86 5.30 -0.20
N ALA A 51 13.85 5.40 -1.10
CA ALA A 51 13.80 6.35 -2.20
C ALA A 51 12.68 6.03 -3.19
N ALA A 52 12.49 4.74 -3.51
CA ALA A 52 11.41 4.30 -4.39
C ALA A 52 10.04 4.54 -3.78
N VAL A 53 9.90 4.26 -2.48
CA VAL A 53 8.64 4.48 -1.77
C VAL A 53 8.29 5.97 -1.70
N LYS A 54 9.27 6.83 -1.47
CA LYS A 54 9.05 8.30 -1.48
C LYS A 54 8.60 8.77 -2.86
N ALA A 55 9.29 8.34 -3.92
CA ALA A 55 8.90 8.70 -5.29
C ALA A 55 7.50 8.18 -5.63
N ALA A 56 7.18 6.96 -5.23
CA ALA A 56 5.89 6.36 -5.47
C ALA A 56 4.78 7.13 -4.76
N THR A 57 4.94 7.43 -3.47
CA THR A 57 3.91 8.14 -2.69
C THR A 57 3.70 9.57 -3.19
N ASP A 58 4.77 10.25 -3.61
CA ASP A 58 4.64 11.59 -4.21
C ASP A 58 3.80 11.54 -5.48
N ALA A 59 4.11 10.61 -6.38
CA ALA A 59 3.37 10.45 -7.63
C ALA A 59 1.91 10.02 -7.37
N GLY A 60 1.71 9.10 -6.44
CA GLY A 60 0.37 8.62 -6.09
C GLY A 60 -0.51 9.70 -5.49
N ALA A 61 0.03 10.50 -4.57
CA ALA A 61 -0.70 11.60 -3.96
C ALA A 61 -1.10 12.65 -5.00
N GLU A 62 -0.18 13.00 -5.90
CA GLU A 62 -0.47 13.96 -6.96
C GLU A 62 -1.58 13.46 -7.89
N ALA A 63 -1.50 12.21 -8.33
CA ALA A 63 -2.50 11.61 -9.21
C ALA A 63 -3.87 11.54 -8.53
N ALA A 64 -3.91 11.08 -7.28
CA ALA A 64 -5.16 10.94 -6.53
C ALA A 64 -5.83 12.28 -6.28
N ALA A 65 -5.05 13.33 -6.01
CA ALA A 65 -5.57 14.66 -5.75
C ALA A 65 -6.30 15.26 -6.95
N ARG A 66 -6.01 14.79 -8.16
CA ARG A 66 -6.71 15.25 -9.36
C ARG A 66 -8.12 14.67 -9.49
N VAL A 67 -8.41 13.55 -8.85
CA VAL A 67 -9.70 12.86 -9.01
C VAL A 67 -10.47 12.72 -7.70
N GLY A 68 -9.89 13.09 -6.57
CA GLY A 68 -10.55 12.97 -5.27
C GLY A 68 -9.76 13.63 -4.17
N GLU A 69 -10.06 13.25 -2.92
CA GLU A 69 -9.44 13.83 -1.74
C GLU A 69 -8.36 12.92 -1.18
N VAL A 70 -7.13 13.43 -1.07
CA VAL A 70 -6.04 12.76 -0.37
C VAL A 70 -6.06 13.26 1.07
N VAL A 71 -6.23 12.35 2.02
CA VAL A 71 -6.35 12.67 3.44
C VAL A 71 -4.98 12.69 4.10
N SER A 72 -4.14 11.70 3.82
CA SER A 72 -2.79 11.67 4.37
C SER A 72 -1.85 10.84 3.51
N VAL A 73 -0.56 11.14 3.62
CA VAL A 73 0.53 10.44 2.95
C VAL A 73 1.63 10.25 3.97
N GLN A 74 2.15 9.03 4.10
CA GLN A 74 3.18 8.75 5.08
C GLN A 74 4.20 7.76 4.52
N VAL A 75 5.47 7.97 4.84
CA VAL A 75 6.55 7.01 4.56
C VAL A 75 7.24 6.68 5.86
N ILE A 76 7.36 5.39 6.15
CA ILE A 76 8.11 4.89 7.29
C ILE A 76 9.33 4.17 6.74
N SER A 77 10.53 4.74 6.95
CA SER A 77 11.75 4.25 6.35
C SER A 77 12.14 2.86 6.83
N ARG A 78 11.93 2.58 8.11
CA ARG A 78 12.29 1.30 8.74
C ARG A 78 11.18 0.87 9.68
N PRO A 79 10.08 0.31 9.16
CA PRO A 79 8.98 -0.09 10.02
C PRO A 79 9.42 -1.20 10.98
N HIS A 80 8.94 -1.11 12.21
CA HIS A 80 9.18 -2.13 13.23
C HIS A 80 8.59 -3.47 12.77
N ASP A 81 9.19 -4.58 13.18
CA ASP A 81 8.74 -5.93 12.81
C ASP A 81 7.26 -6.15 13.12
N ASP A 82 6.82 -5.68 14.27
CA ASP A 82 5.42 -5.85 14.70
C ASP A 82 4.47 -5.08 13.80
N LEU A 83 4.89 -3.91 13.32
CA LEU A 83 4.06 -3.10 12.40
C LEU A 83 3.93 -3.80 11.04
N ALA A 84 5.03 -4.31 10.51
CA ALA A 84 5.01 -5.02 9.23
C ALA A 84 4.09 -6.25 9.30
N ALA A 85 4.17 -7.01 10.39
CA ALA A 85 3.30 -8.17 10.62
C ALA A 85 1.83 -7.75 10.69
N TYR A 86 1.54 -6.62 11.35
CA TYR A 86 0.19 -6.08 11.45
C TYR A 86 -0.37 -5.70 10.08
N VAL A 87 0.42 -5.04 9.25
CA VAL A 87 0.00 -4.64 7.90
C VAL A 87 -0.32 -5.89 7.06
N ASP A 88 0.56 -6.88 7.06
CA ASP A 88 0.36 -8.12 6.32
C ASP A 88 -0.91 -8.83 6.76
N LYS A 89 -1.17 -8.89 8.05
CA LYS A 89 -2.35 -9.53 8.62
C LYS A 89 -3.63 -8.75 8.27
N THR A 90 -3.60 -7.44 8.43
CA THR A 90 -4.77 -6.59 8.28
C THR A 90 -5.23 -6.48 6.83
N THR A 91 -4.28 -6.40 5.90
CA THR A 91 -4.60 -6.32 4.48
C THR A 91 -4.88 -7.69 3.86
N GLY A 92 -4.70 -8.76 4.62
CA GLY A 92 -4.93 -10.12 4.12
C GLY A 92 -3.82 -10.67 3.24
N ARG A 93 -2.72 -9.95 3.09
CA ARG A 93 -1.61 -10.36 2.22
C ARG A 93 -1.05 -11.73 2.61
N ALA A 94 -0.78 -11.94 3.90
CA ALA A 94 -0.24 -13.20 4.39
C ALA A 94 -1.21 -14.35 4.15
N SER A 95 -2.50 -14.14 4.38
CA SER A 95 -3.54 -15.13 4.14
C SER A 95 -3.64 -15.49 2.66
N THR A 96 -3.54 -14.49 1.77
CA THR A 96 -3.59 -14.69 0.34
C THR A 96 -2.41 -15.52 -0.14
N VAL A 97 -1.21 -15.23 0.35
CA VAL A 97 -0.01 -15.98 0.02
C VAL A 97 -0.14 -17.44 0.51
N ALA A 98 -0.59 -17.64 1.75
CA ALA A 98 -0.79 -18.98 2.31
C ALA A 98 -1.82 -19.78 1.53
N ALA A 99 -2.94 -19.15 1.15
CA ALA A 99 -3.98 -19.80 0.35
C ALA A 99 -3.46 -20.19 -1.04
N GLY A 100 -2.69 -19.33 -1.68
CA GLY A 100 -2.05 -19.62 -2.96
C GLY A 100 -1.10 -20.81 -2.87
N ALA A 101 -0.25 -20.84 -1.86
CA ALA A 101 0.67 -21.95 -1.62
C ALA A 101 -0.07 -23.26 -1.37
N ALA A 102 -1.15 -23.23 -0.59
CA ALA A 102 -1.96 -24.43 -0.32
C ALA A 102 -2.60 -24.97 -1.60
N LYS A 103 -3.11 -24.10 -2.47
CA LYS A 103 -3.68 -24.50 -3.75
C LYS A 103 -2.65 -25.15 -4.65
N GLU A 104 -1.44 -24.61 -4.72
CA GLU A 104 -0.37 -25.17 -5.52
C GLU A 104 0.02 -26.57 -5.04
N LYS A 105 0.05 -26.80 -3.75
CA LYS A 105 0.38 -28.11 -3.16
C LYS A 105 -0.65 -29.17 -3.47
N LYS A 106 -1.91 -28.80 -3.71
CA LYS A 106 -2.98 -29.74 -4.01
C LYS A 106 -3.01 -30.18 -5.46
N ARG A 107 -2.27 -29.53 -6.32
CA ARG A 107 -2.15 -29.87 -7.72
C ARG A 107 -0.99 -30.80 -7.95
#